data_f4775e58f86207ec7745041a1be69e31
#
_entry.id   f4775e58f86207ec7745041a1be69e31
#
_cell.length_a   1.000
_cell.length_b   1.000
_cell.length_c   1.000
_cell.angle_alpha   90.00
_cell.angle_beta   90.00
_cell.angle_gamma   90.00
#
_symmetry.space_group_name_H-M   'P 1'
#
loop_
_entity.id
_entity.type
_entity.pdbx_description
1 polymer ?
#
loop_
_entity_poly.entity_id
_entity_poly.type
_entity_poly.pdbx_seq_one_letter_code
_entity_poly.pdbx_strand_id
1 'polypeptide(L)'
;MKAIVHNNYGPPEVLRLEEVAKPATPGSGEVLLRVHASAVDPGVWHVTAGLPYLIRATPYGLRGSKPRVRGMDAAGVVETVGPGVTRFRPGDEVYGTCDGAFAEYACAKQDRLAPKPSGLDFAAAAAIPVSGCTALQALRNAGRVRAEQRVLVIGASGGVGSFAVQLAKAFGTHVTGVCSTAGTDMVRSLGADEVIDYTREDPTDGTRRYDLVLDIAGNRPLHRLRRALTPRGTLVIVGGEGGGKWTGGIGRTPRALMLSPFVGQRLLGLVSTQKHDDLRLLADLVEAGSVKPVVTGRIRWPTSPRPSGI
;
A
#
# COMPACT_ATOMS: atom_id res chain seq x y z
N MET A 1 -25.76 1.95 9.57
CA MET A 1 -24.49 2.64 9.54
C MET A 1 -24.21 3.22 8.15
N LYS A 2 -23.52 4.35 8.09
CA LYS A 2 -23.08 4.93 6.82
C LYS A 2 -21.90 4.18 6.23
N ALA A 3 -21.90 3.95 4.91
CA ALA A 3 -20.83 3.30 4.19
C ALA A 3 -20.71 3.83 2.75
N ILE A 4 -19.50 3.82 2.18
CA ILE A 4 -19.28 4.05 0.76
C ILE A 4 -19.42 2.71 0.04
N VAL A 5 -20.44 2.63 -0.79
CA VAL A 5 -20.80 1.41 -1.51
C VAL A 5 -20.71 1.61 -3.02
N HIS A 6 -20.59 0.52 -3.75
CA HIS A 6 -20.81 0.47 -5.19
C HIS A 6 -21.30 -0.92 -5.61
N ASN A 7 -22.09 -0.96 -6.66
CA ASN A 7 -22.67 -2.19 -7.19
C ASN A 7 -22.01 -2.64 -8.49
N ASN A 8 -21.43 -1.69 -9.23
CA ASN A 8 -20.85 -1.92 -10.56
C ASN A 8 -19.40 -1.44 -10.57
N TYR A 9 -18.58 -2.05 -11.40
CA TYR A 9 -17.28 -1.53 -11.74
C TYR A 9 -17.39 -0.21 -12.50
N GLY A 10 -16.51 0.73 -12.21
CA GLY A 10 -16.51 2.02 -12.91
C GLY A 10 -15.52 3.02 -12.29
N PRO A 11 -15.56 4.25 -12.81
CA PRO A 11 -14.76 5.36 -12.26
C PRO A 11 -15.28 5.75 -10.86
N PRO A 12 -14.60 6.66 -10.14
CA PRO A 12 -14.95 7.03 -8.75
C PRO A 12 -16.42 7.45 -8.55
N GLU A 13 -17.08 7.93 -9.57
CA GLU A 13 -18.49 8.36 -9.56
C GLU A 13 -19.49 7.22 -9.31
N VAL A 14 -19.04 5.94 -9.41
CA VAL A 14 -19.87 4.79 -9.03
C VAL A 14 -19.99 4.63 -7.51
N LEU A 15 -19.12 5.28 -6.74
CA LEU A 15 -19.13 5.26 -5.29
C LEU A 15 -20.27 6.12 -4.74
N ARG A 16 -21.06 5.56 -3.84
CA ARG A 16 -22.20 6.23 -3.22
C ARG A 16 -22.15 6.07 -1.71
N LEU A 17 -22.54 7.12 -1.00
CA LEU A 17 -22.78 7.03 0.43
C LEU A 17 -24.19 6.48 0.65
N GLU A 18 -24.31 5.33 1.30
CA GLU A 18 -25.58 4.69 1.62
C GLU A 18 -25.64 4.32 3.11
N GLU A 19 -26.85 4.14 3.61
CA GLU A 19 -27.08 3.48 4.89
C GLU A 19 -27.18 1.98 4.67
N VAL A 20 -26.34 1.24 5.38
CA VAL A 20 -26.30 -0.23 5.35
C VAL A 20 -26.43 -0.81 6.76
N ALA A 21 -26.79 -2.07 6.87
CA ALA A 21 -26.82 -2.73 8.17
C ALA A 21 -25.42 -2.74 8.83
N LYS A 22 -25.35 -2.40 10.12
CA LYS A 22 -24.13 -2.58 10.91
C LYS A 22 -23.84 -4.08 11.01
N PRO A 23 -22.58 -4.54 10.89
CA PRO A 23 -22.24 -5.94 11.18
C PRO A 23 -22.71 -6.33 12.60
N ALA A 24 -23.45 -7.42 12.71
CA ALA A 24 -24.09 -7.78 13.99
C ALA A 24 -23.06 -8.30 14.99
N THR A 25 -22.36 -9.36 14.64
CA THR A 25 -21.40 -10.04 15.52
C THR A 25 -20.16 -10.41 14.72
N PRO A 26 -18.96 -10.09 15.22
CA PRO A 26 -17.73 -10.54 14.56
C PRO A 26 -17.59 -12.06 14.62
N GLY A 27 -17.04 -12.64 13.55
CA GLY A 27 -16.79 -14.07 13.45
C GLY A 27 -15.66 -14.54 14.37
N SER A 28 -15.35 -15.84 14.31
CA SER A 28 -14.23 -16.40 15.08
C SER A 28 -12.89 -15.75 14.65
N GLY A 29 -12.13 -15.25 15.65
CA GLY A 29 -10.87 -14.55 15.44
C GLY A 29 -11.03 -13.13 14.86
N GLU A 30 -12.24 -12.59 14.79
CA GLU A 30 -12.53 -11.25 14.28
C GLU A 30 -12.93 -10.29 15.40
N VAL A 31 -12.68 -9.03 15.18
CA VAL A 31 -13.15 -7.91 16.00
C VAL A 31 -14.03 -6.99 15.17
N LEU A 32 -15.04 -6.39 15.79
CA LEU A 32 -15.80 -5.31 15.22
C LEU A 32 -15.09 -3.99 15.56
N LEU A 33 -14.67 -3.25 14.55
CA LEU A 33 -14.06 -1.94 14.69
C LEU A 33 -15.09 -0.85 14.48
N ARG A 34 -15.08 0.15 15.35
CA ARG A 34 -15.59 1.47 15.05
C ARG A 34 -14.48 2.23 14.32
N VAL A 35 -14.63 2.42 13.01
CA VAL A 35 -13.61 3.03 12.16
C VAL A 35 -13.60 4.54 12.36
N HIS A 36 -12.43 5.09 12.68
CA HIS A 36 -12.20 6.52 12.82
C HIS A 36 -11.54 7.13 11.58
N ALA A 37 -10.70 6.35 10.90
CA ALA A 37 -10.06 6.76 9.66
C ALA A 37 -9.78 5.57 8.76
N SER A 38 -9.76 5.82 7.46
CA SER A 38 -9.37 4.87 6.42
C SER A 38 -8.54 5.59 5.36
N ALA A 39 -7.60 4.89 4.71
CA ALA A 39 -6.81 5.46 3.63
C ALA A 39 -7.28 4.97 2.27
N VAL A 40 -7.01 5.79 1.25
CA VAL A 40 -7.25 5.46 -0.16
C VAL A 40 -5.92 5.13 -0.81
N ASP A 41 -5.79 3.92 -1.31
CA ASP A 41 -4.63 3.42 -2.02
C ASP A 41 -4.99 3.04 -3.48
N PRO A 42 -3.99 2.90 -4.38
CA PRO A 42 -4.25 2.51 -5.77
C PRO A 42 -4.97 1.17 -5.91
N GLY A 43 -4.81 0.23 -4.97
CA GLY A 43 -5.50 -1.06 -4.98
C GLY A 43 -7.01 -0.89 -4.88
N VAL A 44 -7.48 0.04 -4.04
CA VAL A 44 -8.90 0.40 -3.93
C VAL A 44 -9.43 0.91 -5.26
N TRP A 45 -8.66 1.76 -5.96
CA TRP A 45 -9.04 2.24 -7.30
C TRP A 45 -9.13 1.09 -8.32
N HIS A 46 -8.11 0.23 -8.37
CA HIS A 46 -8.08 -0.93 -9.27
C HIS A 46 -9.30 -1.84 -9.07
N VAL A 47 -9.64 -2.13 -7.83
CA VAL A 47 -10.79 -2.97 -7.50
C VAL A 47 -12.12 -2.26 -7.79
N THR A 48 -12.22 -0.96 -7.56
CA THR A 48 -13.41 -0.16 -7.88
C THR A 48 -13.62 -0.07 -9.39
N ALA A 49 -12.56 0.22 -10.14
CA ALA A 49 -12.60 0.28 -11.60
C ALA A 49 -12.75 -1.11 -12.26
N GLY A 50 -12.38 -2.18 -11.55
CA GLY A 50 -12.28 -3.52 -12.11
C GLY A 50 -11.24 -3.62 -13.21
N LEU A 51 -10.15 -2.88 -13.06
CA LEU A 51 -9.04 -2.81 -14.01
C LEU A 51 -7.71 -3.12 -13.33
N PRO A 52 -6.82 -3.88 -14.01
CA PRO A 52 -7.03 -4.58 -15.28
C PRO A 52 -8.09 -5.68 -15.16
N TYR A 53 -8.67 -6.10 -16.28
CA TYR A 53 -9.79 -7.08 -16.30
C TYR A 53 -9.47 -8.40 -15.58
N LEU A 54 -8.21 -8.79 -15.47
CA LEU A 54 -7.79 -9.96 -14.67
C LEU A 54 -8.22 -9.89 -13.21
N ILE A 55 -8.38 -8.69 -12.64
CA ILE A 55 -8.86 -8.51 -11.25
C ILE A 55 -10.28 -9.07 -11.08
N ARG A 56 -11.10 -9.00 -12.12
CA ARG A 56 -12.48 -9.51 -12.09
C ARG A 56 -12.56 -11.03 -11.98
N ALA A 57 -11.52 -11.75 -12.39
CA ALA A 57 -11.42 -13.21 -12.24
C ALA A 57 -11.04 -13.65 -10.82
N THR A 58 -10.77 -12.71 -9.92
CA THR A 58 -10.51 -12.95 -8.50
C THR A 58 -11.84 -12.95 -7.70
N PRO A 59 -11.82 -13.16 -6.39
CA PRO A 59 -13.02 -13.09 -5.53
C PRO A 59 -13.81 -11.78 -5.62
N TYR A 60 -13.23 -10.72 -6.22
CA TYR A 60 -13.95 -9.46 -6.43
C TYR A 60 -15.10 -9.56 -7.43
N GLY A 61 -15.18 -10.62 -8.25
CA GLY A 61 -16.33 -11.01 -9.06
C GLY A 61 -16.30 -10.56 -10.52
N LEU A 62 -16.79 -11.44 -11.41
CA LEU A 62 -16.78 -11.20 -12.87
C LEU A 62 -17.78 -10.14 -13.32
N ARG A 63 -18.98 -10.09 -12.71
CA ARG A 63 -20.12 -9.28 -13.17
C ARG A 63 -20.49 -8.13 -12.26
N GLY A 64 -19.94 -8.10 -11.06
CA GLY A 64 -20.22 -7.05 -10.09
C GLY A 64 -19.22 -7.09 -8.97
N SER A 65 -19.01 -5.95 -8.36
CA SER A 65 -18.01 -5.83 -7.34
C SER A 65 -18.45 -6.38 -5.99
N LYS A 66 -17.66 -7.27 -5.43
CA LYS A 66 -17.80 -7.80 -4.07
C LYS A 66 -16.51 -7.52 -3.28
N PRO A 67 -16.57 -7.19 -1.99
CA PRO A 67 -17.74 -6.73 -1.24
C PRO A 67 -18.26 -5.37 -1.74
N ARG A 68 -19.52 -5.03 -1.42
CA ARG A 68 -20.13 -3.75 -1.82
C ARG A 68 -19.46 -2.54 -1.18
N VAL A 69 -19.02 -2.66 0.07
CA VAL A 69 -18.29 -1.62 0.81
C VAL A 69 -16.83 -1.70 0.49
N ARG A 70 -16.21 -0.57 0.17
CA ARG A 70 -14.78 -0.48 -0.19
C ARG A 70 -13.90 -0.09 1.01
N GLY A 71 -12.59 0.01 0.75
CA GLY A 71 -11.56 0.34 1.71
C GLY A 71 -10.92 -0.90 2.33
N MET A 72 -9.65 -0.79 2.59
CA MET A 72 -8.85 -1.84 3.22
C MET A 72 -8.16 -1.33 4.49
N ASP A 73 -7.47 -0.21 4.40
CA ASP A 73 -6.78 0.38 5.54
C ASP A 73 -7.78 0.94 6.55
N ALA A 74 -7.59 0.61 7.81
CA ALA A 74 -8.43 1.11 8.89
C ALA A 74 -7.61 1.47 10.14
N ALA A 75 -8.03 2.52 10.82
CA ALA A 75 -7.65 2.80 12.18
C ALA A 75 -8.90 3.18 12.98
N GLY A 76 -9.03 2.64 14.18
CA GLY A 76 -10.24 2.81 14.97
C GLY A 76 -10.15 2.16 16.33
N VAL A 77 -11.30 2.03 16.97
CA VAL A 77 -11.44 1.44 18.30
C VAL A 77 -12.20 0.12 18.20
N VAL A 78 -11.73 -0.89 18.90
CA VAL A 78 -12.43 -2.18 19.03
C VAL A 78 -13.74 -1.98 19.80
N GLU A 79 -14.85 -2.27 19.15
CA GLU A 79 -16.19 -2.18 19.73
C GLU A 79 -16.57 -3.48 20.47
N THR A 80 -16.41 -4.61 19.77
CA THR A 80 -16.65 -5.95 20.32
C THR A 80 -15.68 -6.96 19.72
N VAL A 81 -15.51 -8.08 20.38
CA VAL A 81 -14.63 -9.17 19.95
C VAL A 81 -15.44 -10.46 19.73
N GLY A 82 -15.09 -11.20 18.69
CA GLY A 82 -15.65 -12.51 18.40
C GLY A 82 -14.97 -13.64 19.18
N PRO A 83 -15.50 -14.87 19.07
CA PRO A 83 -14.89 -16.04 19.70
C PRO A 83 -13.43 -16.23 19.27
N GLY A 84 -12.54 -16.65 20.19
CA GLY A 84 -11.14 -16.94 19.90
C GLY A 84 -10.24 -15.72 19.70
N VAL A 85 -10.75 -14.49 19.89
CA VAL A 85 -9.91 -13.29 19.93
C VAL A 85 -9.17 -13.23 21.26
N THR A 86 -7.84 -13.16 21.20
CA THR A 86 -6.95 -13.13 22.37
C THR A 86 -6.05 -11.91 22.42
N ARG A 87 -5.93 -11.17 21.29
CA ARG A 87 -4.98 -10.04 21.13
C ARG A 87 -5.57 -8.70 21.53
N PHE A 88 -6.89 -8.58 21.48
CA PHE A 88 -7.59 -7.31 21.65
C PHE A 88 -8.83 -7.46 22.55
N ARG A 89 -9.23 -6.34 23.13
CA ARG A 89 -10.45 -6.20 23.95
C ARG A 89 -11.20 -4.92 23.53
N PRO A 90 -12.50 -4.81 23.86
CA PRO A 90 -13.26 -3.57 23.63
C PRO A 90 -12.56 -2.37 24.26
N GLY A 91 -12.50 -1.27 23.50
CA GLY A 91 -11.81 -0.02 23.88
C GLY A 91 -10.36 0.11 23.35
N ASP A 92 -9.74 -0.96 22.86
CA ASP A 92 -8.37 -0.87 22.33
C ASP A 92 -8.35 -0.05 21.04
N GLU A 93 -7.40 0.88 20.93
CA GLU A 93 -7.09 1.61 19.71
C GLU A 93 -6.18 0.78 18.82
N VAL A 94 -6.63 0.50 17.60
CA VAL A 94 -5.94 -0.39 16.66
C VAL A 94 -5.85 0.20 15.27
N TYR A 95 -4.91 -0.33 14.48
CA TYR A 95 -4.81 -0.05 13.06
C TYR A 95 -4.42 -1.32 12.29
N GLY A 96 -4.72 -1.35 11.01
CA GLY A 96 -4.45 -2.51 10.17
C GLY A 96 -5.36 -2.56 8.96
N THR A 97 -5.72 -3.76 8.51
CA THR A 97 -6.58 -3.93 7.34
C THR A 97 -7.82 -4.76 7.64
N CYS A 98 -8.91 -4.36 6.99
CA CYS A 98 -10.16 -5.09 6.98
C CYS A 98 -10.86 -4.93 5.62
N ASP A 99 -11.83 -5.76 5.34
CA ASP A 99 -12.68 -5.58 4.17
C ASP A 99 -13.80 -4.58 4.52
N GLY A 100 -13.98 -3.56 3.67
CA GLY A 100 -15.04 -2.59 3.85
C GLY A 100 -14.73 -1.45 4.84
N ALA A 101 -13.48 -1.00 4.89
CA ALA A 101 -13.03 0.07 5.79
C ALA A 101 -13.67 1.45 5.50
N PHE A 102 -14.30 1.64 4.33
CA PHE A 102 -15.05 2.87 4.03
C PHE A 102 -16.47 2.81 4.61
N ALA A 103 -16.57 2.52 5.90
CA ALA A 103 -17.80 2.48 6.68
C ALA A 103 -17.53 2.92 8.12
N GLU A 104 -18.61 3.24 8.86
CA GLU A 104 -18.50 3.56 10.29
C GLU A 104 -18.05 2.37 11.14
N TYR A 105 -18.34 1.14 10.67
CA TYR A 105 -17.96 -0.11 11.33
C TYR A 105 -17.52 -1.15 10.30
N ALA A 106 -16.48 -1.93 10.65
CA ALA A 106 -15.99 -3.02 9.83
C ALA A 106 -15.51 -4.19 10.71
N CYS A 107 -15.67 -5.43 10.23
CA CYS A 107 -15.06 -6.59 10.88
C CYS A 107 -13.63 -6.79 10.36
N ALA A 108 -12.70 -7.05 11.26
CA ALA A 108 -11.31 -7.29 10.95
C ALA A 108 -10.78 -8.53 11.67
N LYS A 109 -9.95 -9.32 11.01
CA LYS A 109 -9.24 -10.43 11.65
C LYS A 109 -8.16 -9.89 12.57
N GLN A 110 -8.05 -10.47 13.78
CA GLN A 110 -7.06 -10.03 14.77
C GLN A 110 -5.60 -10.14 14.30
N ASP A 111 -5.31 -11.02 13.35
CA ASP A 111 -3.97 -11.21 12.76
C ASP A 111 -3.61 -10.16 11.69
N ARG A 112 -4.59 -9.33 11.29
CA ARG A 112 -4.41 -8.20 10.37
C ARG A 112 -4.41 -6.83 11.06
N LEU A 113 -4.39 -6.82 12.37
CA LEU A 113 -4.40 -5.62 13.20
C LEU A 113 -3.21 -5.58 14.13
N ALA A 114 -2.81 -4.37 14.54
CA ALA A 114 -1.89 -4.12 15.63
C ALA A 114 -2.39 -2.94 16.49
N PRO A 115 -1.90 -2.78 17.74
CA PRO A 115 -2.13 -1.58 18.51
C PRO A 115 -1.69 -0.34 17.75
N LYS A 116 -2.49 0.71 17.77
CA LYS A 116 -2.15 1.98 17.12
C LYS A 116 -0.94 2.62 17.83
N PRO A 117 0.07 3.11 17.07
CA PRO A 117 1.17 3.86 17.68
C PRO A 117 0.64 5.03 18.53
N SER A 118 1.14 5.15 19.76
CA SER A 118 0.61 6.10 20.77
C SER A 118 0.70 7.56 20.34
N GLY A 119 1.73 7.92 19.57
CA GLY A 119 1.95 9.29 19.08
C GLY A 119 1.17 9.68 17.84
N LEU A 120 0.37 8.78 17.24
CA LEU A 120 -0.34 9.05 16.00
C LEU A 120 -1.86 9.28 16.23
N ASP A 121 -2.42 10.20 15.46
CA ASP A 121 -3.87 10.24 15.27
C ASP A 121 -4.35 9.09 14.36
N PHE A 122 -5.66 8.81 14.33
CA PHE A 122 -6.22 7.73 13.53
C PHE A 122 -5.97 7.92 12.03
N ALA A 123 -5.93 9.17 11.53
CA ALA A 123 -5.71 9.44 10.11
C ALA A 123 -4.27 9.08 9.69
N ALA A 124 -3.28 9.42 10.50
CA ALA A 124 -1.89 9.05 10.27
C ALA A 124 -1.69 7.53 10.42
N ALA A 125 -2.32 6.90 11.42
CA ALA A 125 -2.25 5.46 11.61
C ALA A 125 -2.88 4.69 10.44
N ALA A 126 -4.03 5.15 9.92
CA ALA A 126 -4.67 4.52 8.76
C ALA A 126 -3.85 4.59 7.46
N ALA A 127 -2.89 5.51 7.35
CA ALA A 127 -2.04 5.60 6.16
C ALA A 127 -0.91 4.54 6.11
N ILE A 128 -0.71 3.76 7.18
CA ILE A 128 0.43 2.85 7.30
C ILE A 128 0.16 1.45 6.71
N PRO A 129 -0.97 0.75 6.95
CA PRO A 129 -1.03 -0.71 6.84
C PRO A 129 -0.65 -1.24 5.45
N VAL A 130 -1.36 -0.87 4.40
CA VAL A 130 -1.07 -1.38 3.04
C VAL A 130 0.27 -0.85 2.55
N SER A 131 0.49 0.45 2.65
CA SER A 131 1.68 1.10 2.11
C SER A 131 2.94 0.72 2.86
N GLY A 132 2.92 0.77 4.19
CA GLY A 132 4.05 0.43 5.05
C GLY A 132 4.43 -1.04 4.97
N CYS A 133 3.45 -1.96 5.05
CA CYS A 133 3.72 -3.40 4.91
C CYS A 133 4.27 -3.74 3.52
N THR A 134 3.76 -3.11 2.47
CA THR A 134 4.27 -3.31 1.10
C THR A 134 5.74 -2.87 1.00
N ALA A 135 6.08 -1.69 1.49
CA ALA A 135 7.44 -1.19 1.49
C ALA A 135 8.39 -2.08 2.34
N LEU A 136 7.96 -2.46 3.54
CA LEU A 136 8.72 -3.33 4.44
C LEU A 136 9.02 -4.68 3.79
N GLN A 137 8.01 -5.33 3.22
CA GLN A 137 8.15 -6.63 2.57
C GLN A 137 8.96 -6.55 1.28
N ALA A 138 8.83 -5.44 0.52
CA ALA A 138 9.65 -5.19 -0.67
C ALA A 138 11.14 -5.12 -0.32
N LEU A 139 11.50 -4.43 0.76
CA LEU A 139 12.87 -4.29 1.21
C LEU A 139 13.39 -5.56 1.90
N ARG A 140 12.70 -6.00 2.96
CA ARG A 140 13.16 -7.07 3.86
C ARG A 140 13.04 -8.45 3.22
N ASN A 141 11.84 -8.80 2.71
CA ASN A 141 11.55 -10.18 2.29
C ASN A 141 11.97 -10.43 0.84
N ALA A 142 11.52 -9.59 -0.10
CA ALA A 142 11.82 -9.75 -1.52
C ALA A 142 13.21 -9.23 -1.85
N GLY A 143 13.52 -8.01 -1.46
CA GLY A 143 14.80 -7.34 -1.72
C GLY A 143 15.96 -7.94 -0.94
N ARG A 144 15.70 -8.41 0.29
CA ARG A 144 16.73 -8.87 1.24
C ARG A 144 17.83 -7.83 1.42
N VAL A 145 17.38 -6.59 1.59
CA VAL A 145 18.24 -5.43 1.70
C VAL A 145 19.24 -5.56 2.85
N ARG A 146 20.45 -5.03 2.67
CA ARG A 146 21.53 -5.00 3.66
C ARG A 146 22.07 -3.58 3.78
N ALA A 147 22.64 -3.27 4.91
CA ALA A 147 23.34 -2.00 5.11
C ALA A 147 24.38 -1.73 4.00
N GLU A 148 24.65 -0.48 3.74
CA GLU A 148 25.58 0.04 2.72
C GLU A 148 25.18 -0.23 1.26
N GLN A 149 24.10 -0.98 1.00
CA GLN A 149 23.62 -1.19 -0.36
C GLN A 149 23.03 0.09 -0.97
N ARG A 150 23.17 0.23 -2.27
CA ARG A 150 22.55 1.30 -3.05
C ARG A 150 21.15 0.88 -3.50
N VAL A 151 20.14 1.61 -3.03
CA VAL A 151 18.72 1.31 -3.28
C VAL A 151 18.10 2.41 -4.14
N LEU A 152 17.49 2.04 -5.27
CA LEU A 152 16.68 2.93 -6.10
C LEU A 152 15.20 2.70 -5.81
N VAL A 153 14.50 3.76 -5.41
CA VAL A 153 13.05 3.73 -5.17
C VAL A 153 12.33 4.51 -6.26
N ILE A 154 11.73 3.83 -7.24
CA ILE A 154 10.98 4.46 -8.34
C ILE A 154 9.53 4.66 -7.91
N GLY A 155 9.08 5.92 -7.87
CA GLY A 155 7.80 6.33 -7.28
C GLY A 155 7.91 6.71 -5.80
N ALA A 156 9.05 7.30 -5.41
CA ALA A 156 9.41 7.62 -4.03
C ALA A 156 8.44 8.57 -3.32
N SER A 157 7.72 9.42 -4.04
CA SER A 157 6.75 10.37 -3.49
C SER A 157 5.34 9.79 -3.25
N GLY A 158 5.08 8.55 -3.67
CA GLY A 158 3.80 7.88 -3.44
C GLY A 158 3.69 7.25 -2.06
N GLY A 159 2.51 6.70 -1.73
CA GLY A 159 2.25 6.06 -0.43
C GLY A 159 3.30 5.02 -0.06
N VAL A 160 3.46 3.97 -0.88
CA VAL A 160 4.48 2.93 -0.65
C VAL A 160 5.90 3.50 -0.73
N GLY A 161 6.15 4.43 -1.68
CA GLY A 161 7.48 5.00 -1.90
C GLY A 161 7.99 5.80 -0.71
N SER A 162 7.14 6.58 -0.07
CA SER A 162 7.50 7.38 1.11
C SER A 162 7.92 6.51 2.30
N PHE A 163 7.27 5.37 2.50
CA PHE A 163 7.71 4.37 3.47
C PHE A 163 8.99 3.66 3.03
N ALA A 164 9.12 3.32 1.73
CA ALA A 164 10.29 2.61 1.23
C ALA A 164 11.58 3.42 1.39
N VAL A 165 11.54 4.73 1.15
CA VAL A 165 12.68 5.64 1.39
C VAL A 165 13.10 5.58 2.86
N GLN A 166 12.17 5.82 3.78
CA GLN A 166 12.47 5.88 5.21
C GLN A 166 12.93 4.53 5.78
N LEU A 167 12.25 3.44 5.40
CA LEU A 167 12.63 2.10 5.83
C LEU A 167 14.01 1.69 5.29
N ALA A 168 14.33 2.00 4.04
CA ALA A 168 15.65 1.75 3.48
C ALA A 168 16.72 2.52 4.24
N LYS A 169 16.47 3.78 4.60
CA LYS A 169 17.39 4.56 5.47
C LYS A 169 17.52 3.94 6.85
N ALA A 170 16.43 3.52 7.48
CA ALA A 170 16.47 2.82 8.77
C ALA A 170 17.27 1.50 8.73
N PHE A 171 17.34 0.86 7.55
CA PHE A 171 18.17 -0.33 7.32
C PHE A 171 19.63 0.00 6.93
N GLY A 172 20.06 1.27 7.01
CA GLY A 172 21.44 1.69 6.80
C GLY A 172 21.89 1.70 5.35
N THR A 173 20.99 1.92 4.39
CA THR A 173 21.30 1.92 2.95
C THR A 173 21.50 3.32 2.39
N HIS A 174 22.12 3.41 1.19
CA HIS A 174 22.15 4.61 0.37
C HIS A 174 20.93 4.65 -0.54
N VAL A 175 20.07 5.64 -0.36
CA VAL A 175 18.77 5.71 -1.03
C VAL A 175 18.77 6.79 -2.10
N THR A 176 18.47 6.38 -3.34
CA THR A 176 18.11 7.29 -4.43
C THR A 176 16.61 7.21 -4.66
N GLY A 177 15.89 8.31 -4.42
CA GLY A 177 14.45 8.41 -4.66
C GLY A 177 14.15 8.98 -6.04
N VAL A 178 13.19 8.40 -6.77
CA VAL A 178 12.73 8.89 -8.08
C VAL A 178 11.31 9.38 -7.95
N CYS A 179 11.09 10.65 -8.29
CA CYS A 179 9.76 11.29 -8.26
C CYS A 179 9.66 12.38 -9.35
N SER A 180 8.53 13.07 -9.45
CA SER A 180 8.39 14.29 -10.24
C SER A 180 8.96 15.49 -9.50
N THR A 181 9.14 16.62 -10.20
CA THR A 181 9.62 17.89 -9.63
C THR A 181 8.89 18.25 -8.34
N ALA A 182 7.56 18.11 -8.32
CA ALA A 182 6.73 18.46 -7.15
C ALA A 182 6.99 17.58 -5.90
N GLY A 183 7.57 16.40 -6.08
CA GLY A 183 7.86 15.47 -4.98
C GLY A 183 9.27 15.57 -4.41
N THR A 184 10.16 16.33 -5.04
CA THR A 184 11.61 16.29 -4.74
C THR A 184 11.93 16.71 -3.30
N ASP A 185 11.34 17.79 -2.80
CA ASP A 185 11.60 18.31 -1.46
C ASP A 185 11.08 17.35 -0.39
N MET A 186 9.87 16.77 -0.61
CA MET A 186 9.33 15.75 0.27
C MET A 186 10.26 14.55 0.34
N VAL A 187 10.68 13.99 -0.81
CA VAL A 187 11.54 12.81 -0.85
C VAL A 187 12.88 13.05 -0.17
N ARG A 188 13.48 14.24 -0.31
CA ARG A 188 14.67 14.64 0.45
C ARG A 188 14.39 14.70 1.96
N SER A 189 13.27 15.29 2.36
CA SER A 189 12.91 15.39 3.78
C SER A 189 12.66 14.03 4.45
N LEU A 190 12.33 13.00 3.66
CA LEU A 190 12.19 11.62 4.11
C LEU A 190 13.54 10.88 4.26
N GLY A 191 14.66 11.55 3.96
CA GLY A 191 16.00 11.02 4.17
C GLY A 191 16.64 10.38 2.94
N ALA A 192 16.12 10.57 1.72
CA ALA A 192 16.81 10.13 0.51
C ALA A 192 18.16 10.86 0.35
N ASP A 193 19.24 10.12 0.10
CA ASP A 193 20.58 10.68 -0.11
C ASP A 193 20.67 11.40 -1.46
N GLU A 194 20.00 10.86 -2.48
CA GLU A 194 19.86 11.44 -3.80
C GLU A 194 18.40 11.45 -4.25
N VAL A 195 18.01 12.45 -5.03
CA VAL A 195 16.69 12.52 -5.65
C VAL A 195 16.82 12.79 -7.14
N ILE A 196 16.23 11.92 -7.95
CA ILE A 196 16.16 12.04 -9.39
C ILE A 196 14.76 12.51 -9.79
N ASP A 197 14.69 13.65 -10.46
CA ASP A 197 13.46 14.12 -11.11
C ASP A 197 13.32 13.43 -12.47
N TYR A 198 12.39 12.47 -12.58
CA TYR A 198 12.20 11.70 -13.81
C TYR A 198 11.70 12.53 -15.00
N THR A 199 11.25 13.77 -14.77
CA THR A 199 10.84 14.69 -15.84
C THR A 199 12.03 15.35 -16.56
N ARG A 200 13.21 15.26 -15.95
CA ARG A 200 14.46 15.87 -16.42
C ARG A 200 15.54 14.85 -16.73
N GLU A 201 15.57 13.72 -16.00
CA GLU A 201 16.63 12.72 -16.08
C GLU A 201 16.03 11.30 -16.07
N ASP A 202 16.57 10.39 -16.89
CA ASP A 202 16.16 8.98 -16.86
C ASP A 202 16.95 8.22 -15.78
N PRO A 203 16.30 7.79 -14.67
CA PRO A 203 16.97 7.04 -13.60
C PRO A 203 17.46 5.66 -14.04
N THR A 204 17.17 5.24 -15.27
CA THR A 204 17.52 3.93 -15.83
C THR A 204 18.41 4.01 -17.07
N ASP A 205 19.11 5.11 -17.27
CA ASP A 205 20.05 5.31 -18.40
C ASP A 205 21.27 4.38 -18.34
N GLY A 206 21.58 3.83 -17.16
CA GLY A 206 22.68 2.91 -16.91
C GLY A 206 23.97 3.57 -16.45
N THR A 207 23.98 4.89 -16.23
CA THR A 207 25.12 5.63 -15.67
C THR A 207 25.32 5.30 -14.20
N ARG A 208 24.22 5.09 -13.45
CA ARG A 208 24.22 4.66 -12.06
C ARG A 208 23.76 3.22 -11.94
N ARG A 209 24.32 2.50 -10.97
CA ARG A 209 23.97 1.10 -10.70
C ARG A 209 23.59 0.91 -9.25
N TYR A 210 22.54 0.09 -9.02
CA TYR A 210 21.94 -0.15 -7.73
C TYR A 210 21.93 -1.64 -7.40
N ASP A 211 22.07 -1.97 -6.12
CA ASP A 211 22.00 -3.34 -5.64
C ASP A 211 20.55 -3.82 -5.51
N LEU A 212 19.66 -2.85 -5.23
CA LEU A 212 18.21 -3.08 -5.16
C LEU A 212 17.46 -1.97 -5.90
N VAL A 213 16.55 -2.36 -6.78
CA VAL A 213 15.59 -1.46 -7.44
C VAL A 213 14.18 -1.86 -7.01
N LEU A 214 13.45 -0.92 -6.40
CA LEU A 214 12.03 -1.03 -6.11
C LEU A 214 11.25 -0.26 -7.17
N ASP A 215 10.54 -0.99 -8.05
CA ASP A 215 9.71 -0.38 -9.09
C ASP A 215 8.25 -0.30 -8.61
N ILE A 216 7.93 0.80 -7.94
CA ILE A 216 6.61 1.06 -7.34
C ILE A 216 5.70 1.73 -8.37
N ALA A 217 6.21 2.69 -9.15
CA ALA A 217 5.43 3.38 -10.17
C ALA A 217 5.00 2.47 -11.34
N GLY A 218 5.76 1.41 -11.62
CA GLY A 218 5.31 0.32 -12.47
C GLY A 218 5.20 0.62 -13.97
N ASN A 219 5.83 1.67 -14.49
CA ASN A 219 5.64 2.14 -15.87
C ASN A 219 6.88 1.96 -16.78
N ARG A 220 7.99 1.41 -16.27
CA ARG A 220 9.23 1.29 -17.05
C ARG A 220 9.42 -0.11 -17.65
N PRO A 221 9.97 -0.21 -18.88
CA PRO A 221 10.30 -1.50 -19.49
C PRO A 221 11.35 -2.27 -18.67
N LEU A 222 11.19 -3.59 -18.59
CA LEU A 222 12.08 -4.47 -17.81
C LEU A 222 13.55 -4.36 -18.18
N HIS A 223 13.87 -4.22 -19.48
CA HIS A 223 15.26 -4.09 -19.95
C HIS A 223 15.93 -2.80 -19.42
N ARG A 224 15.18 -1.70 -19.29
CA ARG A 224 15.70 -0.45 -18.72
C ARG A 224 15.94 -0.60 -17.21
N LEU A 225 14.99 -1.17 -16.47
CA LEU A 225 15.16 -1.43 -15.04
C LEU A 225 16.40 -2.30 -14.76
N ARG A 226 16.63 -3.31 -15.60
CA ARG A 226 17.81 -4.17 -15.50
C ARG A 226 19.14 -3.43 -15.74
N ARG A 227 19.14 -2.42 -16.60
CA ARG A 227 20.36 -1.59 -16.85
C ARG A 227 20.76 -0.78 -15.63
N ALA A 228 19.82 -0.41 -14.78
CA ALA A 228 20.09 0.27 -13.51
C ALA A 228 20.58 -0.66 -12.39
N LEU A 229 20.57 -1.98 -12.57
CA LEU A 229 21.05 -2.93 -11.57
C LEU A 229 22.55 -3.21 -11.71
N THR A 230 23.19 -3.50 -10.58
CA THR A 230 24.48 -4.18 -10.54
C THR A 230 24.37 -5.58 -11.15
N PRO A 231 25.49 -6.25 -11.55
CA PRO A 231 25.44 -7.58 -12.18
C PRO A 231 24.71 -8.66 -11.35
N ARG A 232 24.67 -8.51 -10.02
CA ARG A 232 23.97 -9.40 -9.07
C ARG A 232 22.85 -8.70 -8.33
N GLY A 233 22.40 -7.54 -8.80
CA GLY A 233 21.35 -6.73 -8.18
C GLY A 233 19.98 -7.40 -8.23
N THR A 234 19.08 -6.89 -7.40
CA THR A 234 17.71 -7.37 -7.27
C THR A 234 16.73 -6.31 -7.78
N LEU A 235 15.77 -6.71 -8.62
CA LEU A 235 14.60 -5.92 -8.98
C LEU A 235 13.38 -6.49 -8.26
N VAL A 236 12.66 -5.63 -7.55
CA VAL A 236 11.35 -5.94 -6.98
C VAL A 236 10.29 -5.09 -7.68
N ILE A 237 9.44 -5.73 -8.46
CA ILE A 237 8.27 -5.10 -9.08
C ILE A 237 7.15 -5.08 -8.05
N VAL A 238 6.78 -3.89 -7.60
CA VAL A 238 5.76 -3.65 -6.57
C VAL A 238 4.47 -3.15 -7.18
N GLY A 239 4.56 -2.18 -8.10
CA GLY A 239 3.43 -1.57 -8.77
C GLY A 239 3.24 -2.06 -10.20
N GLY A 240 2.05 -1.82 -10.72
CA GLY A 240 1.64 -2.17 -12.09
C GLY A 240 0.92 -1.02 -12.79
N GLU A 241 1.31 0.20 -12.53
CA GLU A 241 0.77 1.39 -13.20
C GLU A 241 1.09 1.35 -14.71
N GLY A 242 0.12 1.71 -15.53
CA GLY A 242 0.26 1.63 -16.98
C GLY A 242 -0.01 0.24 -17.57
N GLY A 243 0.01 0.15 -18.90
CA GLY A 243 -0.34 -1.06 -19.62
C GLY A 243 -1.80 -1.10 -20.08
N GLY A 244 -2.17 -2.13 -20.82
CA GLY A 244 -3.52 -2.26 -21.40
C GLY A 244 -4.57 -2.67 -20.36
N LYS A 245 -5.85 -2.48 -20.70
CA LYS A 245 -7.00 -2.81 -19.83
C LYS A 245 -7.07 -4.29 -19.43
N TRP A 246 -6.43 -5.19 -20.16
CA TRP A 246 -6.48 -6.63 -19.89
C TRP A 246 -5.55 -7.07 -18.76
N THR A 247 -4.29 -6.72 -18.85
CA THR A 247 -3.26 -7.18 -17.90
C THR A 247 -2.66 -6.04 -17.06
N GLY A 248 -2.87 -4.78 -17.46
CA GLY A 248 -2.19 -3.64 -16.83
C GLY A 248 -0.68 -3.86 -16.82
N GLY A 249 -0.03 -3.32 -15.82
CA GLY A 249 1.40 -3.55 -15.55
C GLY A 249 1.72 -4.94 -15.00
N ILE A 250 0.72 -5.78 -14.66
CA ILE A 250 0.90 -7.13 -14.07
C ILE A 250 1.69 -8.05 -14.99
N GLY A 251 1.56 -7.92 -16.32
CA GLY A 251 2.28 -8.74 -17.30
C GLY A 251 3.81 -8.64 -17.25
N ARG A 252 4.37 -7.65 -16.55
CA ARG A 252 5.83 -7.53 -16.35
C ARG A 252 6.37 -8.53 -15.34
N THR A 253 5.59 -8.87 -14.32
CA THR A 253 5.98 -9.81 -13.26
C THR A 253 6.27 -11.21 -13.81
N PRO A 254 5.38 -11.89 -14.58
CA PRO A 254 5.70 -13.18 -15.16
C PRO A 254 6.92 -13.13 -16.10
N ARG A 255 7.06 -12.07 -16.90
CA ARG A 255 8.25 -11.90 -17.76
C ARG A 255 9.54 -11.77 -16.95
N ALA A 256 9.51 -11.04 -15.83
CA ALA A 256 10.65 -10.91 -14.94
C ALA A 256 11.02 -12.27 -14.31
N LEU A 257 10.04 -13.02 -13.82
CA LEU A 257 10.23 -14.33 -13.23
C LEU A 257 10.79 -15.34 -14.24
N MET A 258 10.30 -15.34 -15.47
CA MET A 258 10.80 -16.20 -16.54
C MET A 258 12.24 -15.87 -16.94
N LEU A 259 12.61 -14.58 -16.91
CA LEU A 259 13.97 -14.15 -17.27
C LEU A 259 14.98 -14.36 -16.13
N SER A 260 14.53 -14.32 -14.89
CA SER A 260 15.40 -14.35 -13.70
C SER A 260 16.40 -15.52 -13.66
N PRO A 261 16.05 -16.78 -14.06
CA PRO A 261 16.99 -17.90 -14.05
C PRO A 261 18.12 -17.78 -15.09
N PHE A 262 17.94 -17.00 -16.14
CA PHE A 262 18.88 -16.86 -17.26
C PHE A 262 19.82 -15.66 -17.13
N VAL A 263 19.71 -14.88 -16.06
CA VAL A 263 20.52 -13.67 -15.82
C VAL A 263 21.11 -13.70 -14.42
N GLY A 264 22.22 -12.99 -14.21
CA GLY A 264 22.85 -12.88 -12.89
C GLY A 264 22.03 -12.09 -11.86
N GLN A 265 21.03 -11.34 -12.31
CA GLN A 265 20.16 -10.47 -11.50
C GLN A 265 18.93 -11.24 -10.99
N ARG A 266 18.47 -10.92 -9.78
CA ARG A 266 17.22 -11.45 -9.24
C ARG A 266 16.05 -10.55 -9.64
N LEU A 267 15.07 -11.08 -10.35
CA LEU A 267 13.92 -10.33 -10.83
C LEU A 267 12.65 -10.93 -10.20
N LEU A 268 11.95 -10.14 -9.38
CA LEU A 268 10.86 -10.61 -8.53
C LEU A 268 9.64 -9.70 -8.67
N GLY A 269 8.44 -10.27 -8.48
CA GLY A 269 7.23 -9.52 -8.19
C GLY A 269 6.86 -9.65 -6.73
N LEU A 270 6.22 -8.64 -6.17
CA LEU A 270 5.73 -8.64 -4.80
C LEU A 270 4.20 -8.71 -4.77
N VAL A 271 3.69 -9.64 -3.97
CA VAL A 271 2.31 -9.61 -3.48
C VAL A 271 2.39 -9.39 -1.96
N SER A 272 1.96 -8.24 -1.51
CA SER A 272 2.01 -7.86 -0.11
C SER A 272 0.83 -8.43 0.67
N THR A 273 1.06 -8.79 1.92
CA THR A 273 0.04 -9.22 2.89
C THR A 273 0.25 -8.46 4.19
N GLN A 274 -0.85 -7.99 4.80
CA GLN A 274 -0.79 -7.26 6.06
C GLN A 274 -0.90 -8.27 7.21
N LYS A 275 0.16 -8.37 8.01
CA LYS A 275 0.26 -9.29 9.15
C LYS A 275 0.52 -8.50 10.42
N HIS A 276 0.00 -9.00 11.52
CA HIS A 276 0.20 -8.42 12.85
C HIS A 276 1.68 -8.05 13.15
N ASP A 277 2.60 -8.99 12.87
CA ASP A 277 4.02 -8.79 13.21
C ASP A 277 4.67 -7.69 12.38
N ASP A 278 4.30 -7.56 11.08
CA ASP A 278 4.79 -6.47 10.22
C ASP A 278 4.23 -5.13 10.67
N LEU A 279 2.94 -5.09 11.06
CA LEU A 279 2.33 -3.88 11.61
C LEU A 279 2.97 -3.49 12.95
N ARG A 280 3.25 -4.45 13.84
CA ARG A 280 3.98 -4.21 15.09
C ARG A 280 5.35 -3.59 14.85
N LEU A 281 6.13 -4.18 13.94
CA LEU A 281 7.44 -3.63 13.58
C LEU A 281 7.34 -2.20 13.02
N LEU A 282 6.32 -1.93 12.20
CA LEU A 282 6.08 -0.58 11.69
C LEU A 282 5.70 0.39 12.82
N ALA A 283 4.89 -0.06 13.79
CA ALA A 283 4.56 0.74 14.95
C ALA A 283 5.81 1.10 15.76
N ASP A 284 6.68 0.12 16.02
CA ASP A 284 7.92 0.32 16.76
C ASP A 284 8.85 1.32 16.06
N LEU A 285 8.96 1.24 14.72
CA LEU A 285 9.76 2.19 13.92
C LEU A 285 9.16 3.59 13.89
N VAL A 286 7.84 3.71 13.93
CA VAL A 286 7.14 5.00 14.02
C VAL A 286 7.35 5.62 15.40
N GLU A 287 7.21 4.85 16.47
CA GLU A 287 7.41 5.33 17.85
C GLU A 287 8.87 5.71 18.10
N ALA A 288 9.82 5.01 17.47
CA ALA A 288 11.24 5.39 17.46
C ALA A 288 11.55 6.63 16.60
N GLY A 289 10.57 7.19 15.89
CA GLY A 289 10.76 8.35 15.00
C GLY A 289 11.53 8.04 13.71
N SER A 290 11.85 6.77 13.44
CA SER A 290 12.57 6.34 12.23
C SER A 290 11.68 6.38 10.97
N VAL A 291 10.38 6.25 11.13
CA VAL A 291 9.39 6.29 10.05
C VAL A 291 8.23 7.22 10.44
N LYS A 292 7.82 8.07 9.52
CA LYS A 292 6.66 8.97 9.67
C LYS A 292 5.68 8.76 8.53
N PRO A 293 4.40 8.48 8.80
CA PRO A 293 3.41 8.40 7.74
C PRO A 293 3.19 9.78 7.11
N VAL A 294 3.18 9.82 5.77
CA VAL A 294 2.93 11.04 4.99
C VAL A 294 1.45 11.07 4.62
N VAL A 295 0.73 12.05 5.16
CA VAL A 295 -0.69 12.30 4.85
C VAL A 295 -0.77 13.55 4.00
N THR A 296 -1.03 13.41 2.70
CA THR A 296 -1.07 14.52 1.73
C THR A 296 -2.41 15.24 1.67
N GLY A 297 -3.47 14.62 2.18
CA GLY A 297 -4.80 15.22 2.23
C GLY A 297 -5.73 14.44 3.15
N ARG A 298 -6.73 15.13 3.68
CA ARG A 298 -7.79 14.54 4.52
C ARG A 298 -9.15 14.90 3.95
N ILE A 299 -9.97 13.89 3.71
CA ILE A 299 -11.35 14.04 3.29
C ILE A 299 -12.23 13.71 4.50
N ARG A 300 -13.06 14.66 4.92
CA ARG A 300 -14.02 14.39 6.00
C ARG A 300 -15.14 13.51 5.47
N TRP A 301 -15.56 12.57 6.28
CA TRP A 301 -16.74 11.77 6.02
C TRP A 301 -17.95 12.70 5.83
N PRO A 302 -18.73 12.51 4.74
CA PRO A 302 -19.91 13.35 4.54
C PRO A 302 -20.94 13.10 5.65
N THR A 303 -21.36 14.17 6.31
CA THR A 303 -22.36 14.11 7.40
C THR A 303 -23.78 13.88 6.88
N SER A 304 -24.01 14.13 5.60
CA SER A 304 -25.26 13.81 4.88
C SER A 304 -24.97 13.41 3.44
N PRO A 305 -25.81 12.56 2.81
CA PRO A 305 -25.73 12.33 1.37
C PRO A 305 -25.85 13.68 0.65
N ARG A 306 -24.98 13.96 -0.32
CA ARG A 306 -25.25 15.07 -1.22
C ARG A 306 -26.58 14.76 -1.91
N PRO A 307 -27.54 15.71 -1.98
CA PRO A 307 -28.73 15.52 -2.77
C PRO A 307 -28.27 15.18 -4.18
N SER A 308 -28.84 14.13 -4.75
CA SER A 308 -28.67 13.74 -6.15
C SER A 308 -29.27 14.83 -7.01
N GLY A 309 -28.43 15.72 -7.52
CA GLY A 309 -28.86 16.80 -8.38
C GLY A 309 -27.86 17.95 -8.34
N ILE A 310 -26.87 17.88 -9.18
CA ILE A 310 -26.52 18.88 -10.20
C ILE A 310 -25.53 18.20 -11.13
#